data_5ff5dac083644ce70ac34da4ff2b670a
#
_entry.id   5ff5dac083644ce70ac34da4ff2b670a
#
_cell.length_a   1.000
_cell.length_b   1.000
_cell.length_c   1.000
_cell.angle_alpha   90.00
_cell.angle_beta   90.00
_cell.angle_gamma   90.00
#
_symmetry.space_group_name_H-M   'P 1'
#
loop_
_entity.id
_entity.type
_entity.pdbx_description
1 polymer ?
#
loop_
_entity_poly.entity_id
_entity_poly.type
_entity_poly.pdbx_seq_one_letter_code
_entity_poly.pdbx_strand_id
1 'polypeptide(L)'
;MYKSKLYLMIIIMLTSHVEAADIMDVYNRSLNFNNDLKIITNDQKISQEVYSQTSSNIFPEVSITANTQEINVNKYTGTGTQKDYSTESASLTITQPLLRLYFFDELNKAESIVKKSKINLEEFKKDLIIKSAELYFNLINAKNSVAAGEVKLDSMLIKYESAKKLFDNGYISDIELNKYKNNYEMTMVEKQILVNEFDMVKQDVYIFTGREILDIHNLNHTIEIPLSTYDANSLISKALVSLDSIKSALLDVNISRDEMKSNKSKHYPTIDLNATYDYSDTSSGSRLGKQTRESNTIGLTINIPIYQGGFQKSKVTESRYKYKNAKINLDHLRRTVRKEILDNINNHNLLKSLVIVKRDRYDDVNQDYLTISHGADIGLYTDVEIKDAEYNLMVAKNDLIKSTLDLLLVDLNLKKYSSNLSVENIQTINRMLVW
;
A
#
# COMPACT_ATOMS: atom_id res chain seq x y z
N MET A 1 37.71 -47.36 -36.41
CA MET A 1 38.05 -46.93 -35.04
C MET A 1 37.06 -45.82 -34.62
N TYR A 2 35.96 -46.20 -34.02
CA TYR A 2 34.93 -45.29 -33.51
C TYR A 2 35.26 -44.94 -32.06
N LYS A 3 35.51 -43.66 -31.75
CA LYS A 3 35.59 -43.14 -30.38
C LYS A 3 34.21 -42.64 -29.98
N SER A 4 33.47 -43.41 -29.18
CA SER A 4 32.25 -43.03 -28.53
C SER A 4 32.58 -42.03 -27.41
N LYS A 5 32.12 -40.77 -27.55
CA LYS A 5 32.09 -39.81 -26.48
C LYS A 5 30.86 -40.04 -25.62
N LEU A 6 31.10 -40.60 -24.46
CA LEU A 6 30.10 -40.72 -23.38
C LEU A 6 29.88 -39.34 -22.75
N TYR A 7 28.76 -38.67 -23.07
CA TYR A 7 28.32 -37.48 -22.40
C TYR A 7 27.69 -37.88 -21.06
N LEU A 8 28.45 -37.69 -20.00
CA LEU A 8 27.93 -37.79 -18.63
C LEU A 8 27.03 -36.60 -18.38
N MET A 9 25.73 -36.77 -18.53
CA MET A 9 24.71 -35.75 -18.20
C MET A 9 24.55 -35.74 -16.67
N ILE A 10 25.27 -34.83 -15.98
CA ILE A 10 25.06 -34.55 -14.55
C ILE A 10 23.72 -33.82 -14.45
N ILE A 11 22.67 -34.57 -14.15
CA ILE A 11 21.40 -34.02 -13.68
C ILE A 11 21.68 -33.51 -12.25
N ILE A 12 21.97 -32.23 -12.14
CA ILE A 12 21.90 -31.52 -10.85
C ILE A 12 20.42 -31.48 -10.49
N MET A 13 19.96 -32.48 -9.72
CA MET A 13 18.73 -32.33 -8.95
C MET A 13 18.93 -31.15 -7.99
N LEU A 14 18.48 -29.98 -8.37
CA LEU A 14 18.17 -28.91 -7.45
C LEU A 14 17.03 -29.46 -6.57
N THR A 15 17.36 -30.14 -5.50
CA THR A 15 16.47 -30.30 -4.37
C THR A 15 16.23 -28.89 -3.85
N SER A 16 15.20 -28.24 -4.37
CA SER A 16 14.63 -27.08 -3.70
C SER A 16 14.19 -27.61 -2.32
N HIS A 17 15.00 -27.39 -1.30
CA HIS A 17 14.53 -27.47 0.07
C HIS A 17 13.37 -26.48 0.11
N VAL A 18 12.16 -27.01 0.22
CA VAL A 18 11.00 -26.20 0.53
C VAL A 18 11.17 -25.84 2.01
N GLU A 19 11.93 -24.79 2.23
CA GLU A 19 12.06 -24.19 3.55
C GLU A 19 10.72 -23.52 3.88
N ALA A 20 10.17 -23.82 5.05
CA ALA A 20 8.92 -23.18 5.48
C ALA A 20 9.15 -21.67 5.51
N ALA A 21 8.21 -20.94 4.91
CA ALA A 21 8.34 -19.49 4.86
C ALA A 21 8.16 -18.89 6.26
N ASP A 22 9.00 -17.92 6.57
CA ASP A 22 8.90 -17.10 7.77
C ASP A 22 8.35 -15.69 7.46
N ILE A 23 8.12 -14.88 8.50
CA ILE A 23 7.61 -13.52 8.33
C ILE A 23 8.59 -12.63 7.56
N MET A 24 9.90 -12.87 7.66
CA MET A 24 10.91 -12.13 6.91
C MET A 24 10.88 -12.48 5.44
N ASP A 25 10.57 -13.72 5.07
CA ASP A 25 10.37 -14.12 3.68
C ASP A 25 9.17 -13.40 3.05
N VAL A 26 8.04 -13.31 3.78
CA VAL A 26 6.86 -12.54 3.33
C VAL A 26 7.23 -11.08 3.09
N TYR A 27 7.92 -10.45 4.04
CA TYR A 27 8.35 -9.07 3.91
C TYR A 27 9.35 -8.86 2.76
N ASN A 28 10.40 -9.66 2.67
CA ASN A 28 11.43 -9.51 1.62
C ASN A 28 10.86 -9.74 0.21
N ARG A 29 9.92 -10.71 0.08
CA ARG A 29 9.22 -10.94 -1.18
C ARG A 29 8.31 -9.76 -1.53
N SER A 30 7.59 -9.20 -0.56
CA SER A 30 6.72 -8.04 -0.80
C SER A 30 7.50 -6.82 -1.32
N LEU A 31 8.73 -6.58 -0.85
CA LEU A 31 9.58 -5.50 -1.36
C LEU A 31 9.87 -5.61 -2.86
N ASN A 32 9.92 -6.82 -3.40
CA ASN A 32 10.24 -7.07 -4.81
C ASN A 32 9.00 -7.19 -5.70
N PHE A 33 7.91 -7.74 -5.19
CA PHE A 33 6.76 -8.15 -5.99
C PHE A 33 5.51 -7.29 -5.75
N ASN A 34 5.40 -6.62 -4.60
CA ASN A 34 4.23 -5.82 -4.30
C ASN A 34 3.99 -4.72 -5.34
N ASN A 35 2.83 -4.74 -5.98
CA ASN A 35 2.50 -3.81 -7.05
C ASN A 35 2.22 -2.39 -6.52
N ASP A 36 1.64 -2.26 -5.32
CA ASP A 36 1.38 -0.96 -4.73
C ASP A 36 2.68 -0.24 -4.37
N LEU A 37 3.72 -0.98 -3.91
CA LEU A 37 5.06 -0.42 -3.71
C LEU A 37 5.67 0.08 -5.03
N LYS A 38 5.48 -0.64 -6.13
CA LYS A 38 5.96 -0.21 -7.45
C LYS A 38 5.22 1.05 -7.91
N ILE A 39 3.89 1.10 -7.70
CA ILE A 39 3.07 2.26 -8.05
C ILE A 39 3.53 3.49 -7.26
N ILE A 40 3.62 3.43 -5.93
CA ILE A 40 4.02 4.57 -5.10
C ILE A 40 5.48 5.01 -5.35
N THR A 41 6.35 4.06 -5.74
CA THR A 41 7.72 4.36 -6.18
C THR A 41 7.71 5.13 -7.51
N ASN A 42 6.84 4.75 -8.44
CA ASN A 42 6.66 5.49 -9.70
C ASN A 42 6.02 6.87 -9.46
N ASP A 43 5.05 6.99 -8.55
CA ASP A 43 4.45 8.28 -8.17
C ASP A 43 5.49 9.25 -7.59
N GLN A 44 6.47 8.73 -6.84
CA GLN A 44 7.59 9.53 -6.36
C GLN A 44 8.46 10.03 -7.53
N LYS A 45 8.74 9.16 -8.53
CA LYS A 45 9.48 9.56 -9.75
C LYS A 45 8.68 10.55 -10.59
N ILE A 46 7.36 10.32 -10.77
CA ILE A 46 6.46 11.24 -11.47
C ILE A 46 6.51 12.63 -10.79
N SER A 47 6.45 12.68 -9.46
CA SER A 47 6.55 13.94 -8.73
C SER A 47 7.88 14.66 -8.98
N GLN A 48 8.99 13.91 -9.12
CA GLN A 48 10.30 14.45 -9.46
C GLN A 48 10.32 15.05 -10.88
N GLU A 49 9.70 14.36 -11.86
CA GLU A 49 9.59 14.86 -13.23
C GLU A 49 8.68 16.09 -13.31
N VAL A 50 7.59 16.14 -12.55
CA VAL A 50 6.75 17.34 -12.45
C VAL A 50 7.53 18.53 -11.91
N TYR A 51 8.42 18.32 -10.93
CA TYR A 51 9.34 19.36 -10.46
C TYR A 51 10.28 19.80 -11.58
N SER A 52 10.89 18.86 -12.33
CA SER A 52 11.77 19.14 -13.46
C SER A 52 11.04 19.92 -14.57
N GLN A 53 9.80 19.54 -14.90
CA GLN A 53 8.94 20.28 -15.84
C GLN A 53 8.63 21.70 -15.34
N THR A 54 8.32 21.85 -14.04
CA THR A 54 8.06 23.17 -13.46
C THR A 54 9.31 24.05 -13.51
N SER A 55 10.49 23.49 -13.21
CA SER A 55 11.76 24.21 -13.24
C SER A 55 12.17 24.60 -14.66
N SER A 56 11.79 23.79 -15.68
CA SER A 56 12.09 24.12 -17.08
C SER A 56 11.40 25.38 -17.59
N ASN A 57 10.28 25.79 -16.96
CA ASN A 57 9.57 27.00 -17.32
C ASN A 57 10.36 28.32 -17.08
N ILE A 58 11.55 28.25 -16.48
CA ILE A 58 12.48 29.40 -16.30
C ILE A 58 13.44 29.48 -17.50
N PHE A 59 13.65 28.39 -18.24
CA PHE A 59 14.59 28.32 -19.35
C PHE A 59 13.97 28.80 -20.67
N PRO A 60 14.82 29.09 -21.71
CA PRO A 60 14.31 29.46 -23.01
C PRO A 60 13.54 28.32 -23.69
N GLU A 61 12.43 28.67 -24.28
CA GLU A 61 11.70 27.80 -25.21
C GLU A 61 12.11 28.11 -26.63
N VAL A 62 12.45 27.10 -27.42
CA VAL A 62 12.83 27.22 -28.83
C VAL A 62 11.85 26.41 -29.66
N SER A 63 11.20 27.06 -30.63
CA SER A 63 10.24 26.43 -31.53
C SER A 63 10.48 26.82 -32.98
N ILE A 64 10.22 25.87 -33.90
CA ILE A 64 10.21 26.09 -35.32
C ILE A 64 8.79 25.82 -35.81
N THR A 65 8.23 26.76 -36.55
CA THR A 65 6.93 26.64 -37.22
C THR A 65 7.10 26.81 -38.72
N ALA A 66 6.61 25.87 -39.50
CA ALA A 66 6.58 25.96 -40.96
C ALA A 66 5.14 25.85 -41.42
N ASN A 67 4.73 26.76 -42.31
CA ASN A 67 3.40 26.81 -42.88
C ASN A 67 3.49 26.93 -44.40
N THR A 68 2.62 26.22 -45.13
CA THR A 68 2.34 26.43 -46.53
C THR A 68 0.84 26.71 -46.70
N GLN A 69 0.50 27.74 -47.44
CA GLN A 69 -0.87 28.13 -47.66
C GLN A 69 -1.09 28.38 -49.17
N GLU A 70 -2.15 27.82 -49.71
CA GLU A 70 -2.66 28.13 -51.04
C GLU A 70 -3.90 29.00 -50.88
N ILE A 71 -3.87 30.20 -51.47
CA ILE A 71 -4.92 31.22 -51.37
C ILE A 71 -5.60 31.37 -52.73
N ASN A 72 -6.84 30.92 -52.83
CA ASN A 72 -7.68 31.06 -54.00
C ASN A 72 -8.50 32.35 -53.88
N VAL A 73 -8.28 33.27 -54.78
CA VAL A 73 -8.90 34.59 -54.76
C VAL A 73 -10.19 34.60 -55.64
N ASN A 74 -11.33 34.38 -54.94
CA ASN A 74 -12.64 34.37 -55.68
C ASN A 74 -13.09 35.71 -56.17
N LYS A 75 -12.72 36.83 -55.57
CA LYS A 75 -13.05 38.18 -56.00
C LYS A 75 -12.09 39.19 -55.37
N TYR A 76 -11.56 40.09 -56.21
CA TYR A 76 -10.74 41.22 -55.79
C TYR A 76 -11.28 42.52 -56.36
N THR A 77 -11.50 43.54 -55.55
CA THR A 77 -12.09 44.86 -55.97
C THR A 77 -11.15 46.02 -55.69
N GLY A 78 -9.83 45.81 -55.50
CA GLY A 78 -8.83 46.84 -55.29
C GLY A 78 -8.11 47.27 -56.57
N THR A 79 -7.16 48.22 -56.48
CA THR A 79 -6.28 48.65 -57.61
C THR A 79 -5.22 47.56 -57.84
N GLY A 80 -5.06 47.07 -59.07
CA GLY A 80 -4.18 45.98 -59.49
C GLY A 80 -4.93 44.65 -59.66
N THR A 81 -4.23 43.64 -60.17
CA THR A 81 -4.76 42.27 -60.32
C THR A 81 -4.20 41.38 -59.22
N GLN A 82 -5.09 40.66 -58.53
CA GLN A 82 -4.71 39.61 -57.58
C GLN A 82 -5.24 38.28 -58.13
N LYS A 83 -4.38 37.26 -58.22
CA LYS A 83 -4.70 35.91 -58.68
C LYS A 83 -4.44 34.96 -57.51
N ASP A 84 -4.74 33.69 -57.70
CA ASP A 84 -4.37 32.64 -56.75
C ASP A 84 -2.86 32.62 -56.54
N TYR A 85 -2.45 32.45 -55.30
CA TYR A 85 -1.04 32.45 -54.94
C TYR A 85 -0.80 31.49 -53.74
N SER A 86 0.43 31.01 -53.59
CA SER A 86 0.90 30.25 -52.45
C SER A 86 1.84 31.09 -51.59
N THR A 87 1.82 30.83 -50.33
CA THR A 87 2.80 31.37 -49.36
C THR A 87 3.41 30.21 -48.55
N GLU A 88 4.74 30.14 -48.59
CA GLU A 88 5.51 29.26 -47.75
C GLU A 88 6.23 30.11 -46.73
N SER A 89 6.16 29.70 -45.44
CA SER A 89 6.83 30.43 -44.36
C SER A 89 7.44 29.47 -43.34
N ALA A 90 8.59 29.86 -42.80
CA ALA A 90 9.25 29.21 -41.67
C ALA A 90 9.65 30.26 -40.65
N SER A 91 9.37 30.00 -39.36
CA SER A 91 9.73 30.89 -38.28
C SER A 91 10.44 30.10 -37.17
N LEU A 92 11.62 30.54 -36.78
CA LEU A 92 12.34 30.08 -35.56
C LEU A 92 12.09 31.11 -34.44
N THR A 93 11.43 30.70 -33.39
CA THR A 93 11.12 31.55 -32.22
C THR A 93 11.84 31.08 -31.01
N ILE A 94 12.52 31.97 -30.28
CA ILE A 94 13.12 31.78 -29.00
C ILE A 94 12.43 32.70 -28.01
N THR A 95 11.81 32.15 -26.96
CA THR A 95 11.16 32.91 -25.89
C THR A 95 11.86 32.61 -24.58
N GLN A 96 12.46 33.61 -23.96
CA GLN A 96 13.09 33.52 -22.63
C GLN A 96 12.26 34.33 -21.62
N PRO A 97 11.62 33.67 -20.64
CA PRO A 97 11.02 34.37 -19.49
C PRO A 97 12.10 35.08 -18.69
N LEU A 98 11.95 36.38 -18.43
CA LEU A 98 12.86 37.17 -17.60
C LEU A 98 12.26 37.46 -16.24
N LEU A 99 10.95 37.71 -16.17
CA LEU A 99 10.24 37.97 -14.92
C LEU A 99 8.83 37.35 -14.97
N ARG A 100 8.62 36.35 -14.16
CA ARG A 100 7.33 35.71 -13.91
C ARG A 100 7.26 35.28 -12.45
N LEU A 101 6.82 36.19 -11.56
CA LEU A 101 6.87 35.98 -10.11
C LEU A 101 6.15 34.72 -9.63
N TYR A 102 5.08 34.31 -10.31
CA TYR A 102 4.34 33.10 -9.97
C TYR A 102 5.13 31.79 -10.15
N PHE A 103 6.21 31.80 -10.96
CA PHE A 103 7.06 30.61 -11.14
C PHE A 103 7.75 30.16 -9.86
N PHE A 104 8.20 31.13 -9.06
CA PHE A 104 8.86 30.79 -7.78
C PHE A 104 7.89 30.13 -6.81
N ASP A 105 6.63 30.57 -6.78
CA ASP A 105 5.60 29.97 -5.96
C ASP A 105 5.20 28.57 -6.50
N GLU A 106 5.15 28.39 -7.82
CA GLU A 106 4.90 27.09 -8.47
C GLU A 106 6.06 26.11 -8.24
N LEU A 107 7.30 26.58 -8.27
CA LEU A 107 8.49 25.77 -7.97
C LEU A 107 8.50 25.30 -6.51
N ASN A 108 8.21 26.20 -5.55
CA ASN A 108 8.10 25.86 -4.13
C ASN A 108 6.97 24.85 -3.87
N LYS A 109 5.84 24.98 -4.57
CA LYS A 109 4.75 24.02 -4.55
C LYS A 109 5.21 22.65 -5.07
N ALA A 110 5.89 22.60 -6.22
CA ALA A 110 6.40 21.37 -6.81
C ALA A 110 7.44 20.69 -5.92
N GLU A 111 8.35 21.46 -5.30
CA GLU A 111 9.30 20.94 -4.30
C GLU A 111 8.58 20.31 -3.10
N SER A 112 7.52 20.96 -2.61
CA SER A 112 6.70 20.42 -1.50
C SER A 112 6.00 19.12 -1.90
N ILE A 113 5.55 18.97 -3.14
CA ILE A 113 4.98 17.73 -3.70
C ILE A 113 6.02 16.62 -3.72
N VAL A 114 7.26 16.88 -4.16
CA VAL A 114 8.35 15.90 -4.15
C VAL A 114 8.69 15.47 -2.72
N LYS A 115 8.73 16.40 -1.75
CA LYS A 115 8.97 16.07 -0.35
C LYS A 115 7.85 15.18 0.20
N LYS A 116 6.60 15.50 -0.13
CA LYS A 116 5.44 14.71 0.27
C LYS A 116 5.48 13.29 -0.31
N SER A 117 5.78 13.14 -1.61
CA SER A 117 5.83 11.82 -2.26
C SER A 117 6.92 10.92 -1.66
N LYS A 118 8.08 11.49 -1.25
CA LYS A 118 9.12 10.76 -0.53
C LYS A 118 8.65 10.28 0.84
N ILE A 119 7.95 11.13 1.59
CA ILE A 119 7.39 10.74 2.90
C ILE A 119 6.35 9.63 2.73
N ASN A 120 5.47 9.74 1.75
CA ASN A 120 4.46 8.72 1.47
C ASN A 120 5.09 7.36 1.11
N LEU A 121 6.19 7.36 0.34
CA LEU A 121 6.94 6.14 0.02
C LEU A 121 7.54 5.50 1.29
N GLU A 122 8.14 6.30 2.18
CA GLU A 122 8.71 5.78 3.43
C GLU A 122 7.61 5.31 4.41
N GLU A 123 6.47 6.01 4.46
CA GLU A 123 5.30 5.56 5.22
C GLU A 123 4.79 4.21 4.70
N PHE A 124 4.65 4.07 3.38
CA PHE A 124 4.21 2.82 2.76
C PHE A 124 5.14 1.65 3.07
N LYS A 125 6.47 1.86 3.07
CA LYS A 125 7.43 0.82 3.47
C LYS A 125 7.22 0.36 4.92
N LYS A 126 6.86 1.28 5.82
CA LYS A 126 6.51 0.94 7.21
C LYS A 126 5.20 0.16 7.26
N ASP A 127 4.23 0.52 6.43
CA ASP A 127 2.97 -0.21 6.33
C ASP A 127 3.14 -1.61 5.77
N LEU A 128 4.10 -1.83 4.86
CA LEU A 128 4.48 -3.17 4.41
C LEU A 128 5.00 -4.04 5.54
N ILE A 129 5.74 -3.49 6.52
CA ILE A 129 6.19 -4.22 7.71
C ILE A 129 4.98 -4.75 8.49
N ILE A 130 4.01 -3.88 8.78
CA ILE A 130 2.81 -4.25 9.54
C ILE A 130 1.95 -5.23 8.74
N LYS A 131 1.75 -4.96 7.44
CA LYS A 131 0.93 -5.82 6.56
C LYS A 131 1.53 -7.20 6.38
N SER A 132 2.86 -7.32 6.30
CA SER A 132 3.55 -8.61 6.26
C SER A 132 3.31 -9.42 7.54
N ALA A 133 3.37 -8.75 8.70
CA ALA A 133 3.07 -9.38 9.98
C ALA A 133 1.60 -9.82 10.04
N GLU A 134 0.67 -8.95 9.69
CA GLU A 134 -0.77 -9.25 9.68
C GLU A 134 -1.11 -10.46 8.82
N LEU A 135 -0.63 -10.48 7.57
CA LEU A 135 -0.89 -11.59 6.64
C LEU A 135 -0.29 -12.90 7.14
N TYR A 136 0.93 -12.85 7.67
CA TYR A 136 1.58 -14.02 8.23
C TYR A 136 0.85 -14.54 9.48
N PHE A 137 0.40 -13.67 10.36
CA PHE A 137 -0.38 -14.02 11.55
C PHE A 137 -1.74 -14.63 11.19
N ASN A 138 -2.40 -14.08 10.18
CA ASN A 138 -3.65 -14.65 9.65
C ASN A 138 -3.41 -16.06 9.09
N LEU A 139 -2.27 -16.28 8.43
CA LEU A 139 -1.91 -17.59 7.89
C LEU A 139 -1.67 -18.62 9.02
N ILE A 140 -0.96 -18.24 10.11
CA ILE A 140 -0.80 -19.07 11.30
C ILE A 140 -2.15 -19.42 11.91
N ASN A 141 -3.01 -18.42 12.13
CA ASN A 141 -4.33 -18.60 12.73
C ASN A 141 -5.20 -19.56 11.89
N ALA A 142 -5.24 -19.37 10.58
CA ALA A 142 -6.01 -20.22 9.67
C ALA A 142 -5.47 -21.67 9.65
N LYS A 143 -4.14 -21.88 9.60
CA LYS A 143 -3.52 -23.22 9.70
C LYS A 143 -3.90 -23.91 11.02
N ASN A 144 -3.81 -23.20 12.12
CA ASN A 144 -4.14 -23.73 13.44
C ASN A 144 -5.64 -24.05 13.56
N SER A 145 -6.51 -23.26 12.94
CA SER A 145 -7.95 -23.52 12.89
C SER A 145 -8.27 -24.82 12.13
N VAL A 146 -7.59 -25.08 11.02
CA VAL A 146 -7.72 -26.34 10.27
C VAL A 146 -7.31 -27.53 11.15
N ALA A 147 -6.15 -27.43 11.83
CA ALA A 147 -5.67 -28.48 12.72
C ALA A 147 -6.65 -28.77 13.87
N ALA A 148 -7.24 -27.73 14.49
CA ALA A 148 -8.27 -27.90 15.50
C ALA A 148 -9.55 -28.55 14.93
N GLY A 149 -9.92 -28.17 13.69
CA GLY A 149 -11.06 -28.77 12.99
C GLY A 149 -10.86 -30.26 12.67
N GLU A 150 -9.62 -30.69 12.43
CA GLU A 150 -9.28 -32.11 12.25
C GLU A 150 -9.48 -32.90 13.55
N VAL A 151 -8.92 -32.42 14.67
CA VAL A 151 -9.10 -33.07 15.97
C VAL A 151 -10.58 -33.13 16.37
N LYS A 152 -11.35 -32.05 16.08
CA LYS A 152 -12.80 -32.04 16.32
C LYS A 152 -13.53 -33.11 15.50
N LEU A 153 -13.17 -33.24 14.23
CA LEU A 153 -13.78 -34.24 13.34
C LEU A 153 -13.51 -35.67 13.82
N ASP A 154 -12.27 -35.94 14.25
CA ASP A 154 -11.88 -37.25 14.81
C ASP A 154 -12.67 -37.55 16.09
N SER A 155 -12.84 -36.59 17.01
CA SER A 155 -13.69 -36.74 18.20
C SER A 155 -15.13 -37.08 17.82
N MET A 156 -15.73 -36.36 16.85
CA MET A 156 -17.09 -36.62 16.41
C MET A 156 -17.26 -37.94 15.70
N LEU A 157 -16.25 -38.40 14.94
CA LEU A 157 -16.25 -39.74 14.33
C LEU A 157 -16.28 -40.83 15.40
N ILE A 158 -15.41 -40.76 16.40
CA ILE A 158 -15.37 -41.76 17.49
C ILE A 158 -16.70 -41.77 18.26
N LYS A 159 -17.30 -40.61 18.52
CA LYS A 159 -18.64 -40.51 19.13
C LYS A 159 -19.71 -41.20 18.30
N TYR A 160 -19.73 -40.99 16.99
CA TYR A 160 -20.68 -41.61 16.07
C TYR A 160 -20.46 -43.14 16.01
N GLU A 161 -19.22 -43.61 15.91
CA GLU A 161 -18.90 -45.07 15.91
C GLU A 161 -19.29 -45.75 17.22
N SER A 162 -19.04 -45.09 18.37
CA SER A 162 -19.48 -45.56 19.66
C SER A 162 -21.00 -45.64 19.79
N ALA A 163 -21.71 -44.61 19.33
CA ALA A 163 -23.16 -44.58 19.27
C ALA A 163 -23.70 -45.70 18.36
N LYS A 164 -23.08 -45.98 17.21
CA LYS A 164 -23.45 -47.03 16.32
C LYS A 164 -23.35 -48.43 16.99
N LYS A 165 -22.28 -48.68 17.72
CA LYS A 165 -22.12 -49.93 18.51
C LYS A 165 -23.22 -50.07 19.58
N LEU A 166 -23.60 -48.98 20.23
CA LEU A 166 -24.68 -48.98 21.21
C LEU A 166 -26.05 -49.23 20.58
N PHE A 167 -26.28 -48.69 19.40
CA PHE A 167 -27.50 -48.91 18.63
C PHE A 167 -27.62 -50.40 18.16
N ASP A 168 -26.52 -50.93 17.60
CA ASP A 168 -26.47 -52.32 17.13
C ASP A 168 -26.74 -53.35 18.27
N ASN A 169 -26.43 -52.95 19.51
CA ASN A 169 -26.74 -53.73 20.72
C ASN A 169 -28.09 -53.37 21.38
N GLY A 170 -28.87 -52.45 20.78
CA GLY A 170 -30.20 -52.08 21.27
C GLY A 170 -30.21 -51.16 22.48
N TYR A 171 -29.10 -50.47 22.84
CA TYR A 171 -29.00 -49.59 23.99
C TYR A 171 -29.46 -48.16 23.73
N ILE A 172 -29.48 -47.71 22.46
CA ILE A 172 -29.95 -46.38 22.08
C ILE A 172 -30.96 -46.47 20.93
N SER A 173 -31.76 -45.40 20.75
CA SER A 173 -32.78 -45.30 19.68
C SER A 173 -32.15 -44.84 18.37
N ASP A 174 -32.85 -45.06 17.23
CA ASP A 174 -32.48 -44.54 15.89
C ASP A 174 -32.42 -42.99 15.91
N ILE A 175 -33.29 -42.32 16.63
CA ILE A 175 -33.28 -40.86 16.80
C ILE A 175 -31.95 -40.39 17.42
N GLU A 176 -31.48 -41.13 18.43
CA GLU A 176 -30.22 -40.78 19.09
C GLU A 176 -28.99 -41.06 18.23
N LEU A 177 -28.97 -42.19 17.52
CA LEU A 177 -27.92 -42.47 16.53
C LEU A 177 -27.86 -41.41 15.46
N ASN A 178 -29.01 -41.00 14.90
CA ASN A 178 -29.08 -39.96 13.87
C ASN A 178 -28.58 -38.60 14.38
N LYS A 179 -28.72 -38.26 15.67
CA LYS A 179 -28.13 -37.07 16.27
C LYS A 179 -26.58 -37.09 16.22
N TYR A 180 -25.94 -38.21 16.56
CA TYR A 180 -24.48 -38.34 16.47
C TYR A 180 -24.00 -38.31 15.02
N LYS A 181 -24.73 -38.96 14.11
CA LYS A 181 -24.44 -38.92 12.67
C LYS A 181 -24.50 -37.50 12.12
N ASN A 182 -25.57 -36.75 12.41
CA ASN A 182 -25.74 -35.37 11.96
C ASN A 182 -24.63 -34.46 12.52
N ASN A 183 -24.23 -34.63 13.78
CA ASN A 183 -23.12 -33.86 14.37
C ASN A 183 -21.79 -34.15 13.66
N TYR A 184 -21.51 -35.41 13.33
CA TYR A 184 -20.31 -35.77 12.55
C TYR A 184 -20.33 -35.16 11.16
N GLU A 185 -21.44 -35.30 10.40
CA GLU A 185 -21.59 -34.73 9.07
C GLU A 185 -21.48 -33.21 9.08
N MET A 186 -22.05 -32.54 10.09
CA MET A 186 -21.95 -31.09 10.25
C MET A 186 -20.49 -30.67 10.54
N THR A 187 -19.78 -31.39 11.40
CA THR A 187 -18.37 -31.09 11.70
C THR A 187 -17.47 -31.32 10.48
N MET A 188 -17.79 -32.29 9.61
CA MET A 188 -17.09 -32.50 8.33
C MET A 188 -17.21 -31.28 7.42
N VAL A 189 -18.43 -30.69 7.33
CA VAL A 189 -18.65 -29.45 6.56
C VAL A 189 -17.92 -28.26 7.20
N GLU A 190 -17.97 -28.13 8.53
CA GLU A 190 -17.24 -27.08 9.27
C GLU A 190 -15.73 -27.15 9.01
N LYS A 191 -15.13 -28.36 9.00
CA LYS A 191 -13.72 -28.55 8.64
C LYS A 191 -13.46 -28.07 7.20
N GLN A 192 -14.34 -28.41 6.25
CA GLN A 192 -14.16 -27.96 4.86
C GLN A 192 -14.20 -26.42 4.73
N ILE A 193 -15.04 -25.74 5.52
CA ILE A 193 -15.07 -24.27 5.59
C ILE A 193 -13.71 -23.73 6.06
N LEU A 194 -13.12 -24.31 7.12
CA LEU A 194 -11.81 -23.89 7.62
C LEU A 194 -10.69 -24.11 6.60
N VAL A 195 -10.74 -25.20 5.84
CA VAL A 195 -9.78 -25.45 4.75
C VAL A 195 -9.93 -24.38 3.66
N ASN A 196 -11.15 -24.06 3.27
CA ASN A 196 -11.39 -23.01 2.28
C ASN A 196 -10.91 -21.63 2.77
N GLU A 197 -11.14 -21.28 4.05
CA GLU A 197 -10.63 -20.04 4.67
C GLU A 197 -9.09 -19.99 4.65
N PHE A 198 -8.42 -21.11 4.96
CA PHE A 198 -6.97 -21.18 4.89
C PHE A 198 -6.45 -20.99 3.45
N ASP A 199 -7.12 -21.58 2.45
CA ASP A 199 -6.78 -21.38 1.05
C ASP A 199 -7.00 -19.93 0.59
N MET A 200 -8.05 -19.25 1.07
CA MET A 200 -8.26 -17.83 0.82
C MET A 200 -7.13 -16.97 1.40
N VAL A 201 -6.71 -17.22 2.63
CA VAL A 201 -5.58 -16.50 3.25
C VAL A 201 -4.27 -16.75 2.49
N LYS A 202 -4.04 -17.97 1.99
CA LYS A 202 -2.88 -18.25 1.10
C LYS A 202 -2.93 -17.42 -0.18
N GLN A 203 -4.12 -17.23 -0.78
CA GLN A 203 -4.26 -16.38 -1.96
C GLN A 203 -3.97 -14.90 -1.65
N ASP A 204 -4.39 -14.38 -0.48
CA ASP A 204 -4.05 -13.03 -0.06
C ASP A 204 -2.54 -12.84 0.05
N VAL A 205 -1.84 -13.81 0.61
CA VAL A 205 -0.37 -13.79 0.69
C VAL A 205 0.27 -13.90 -0.69
N TYR A 206 -0.29 -14.72 -1.59
CA TYR A 206 0.17 -14.81 -2.98
C TYR A 206 0.05 -13.47 -3.70
N ILE A 207 -1.10 -12.79 -3.60
CA ILE A 207 -1.31 -11.45 -4.19
C ILE A 207 -0.27 -10.45 -3.65
N PHE A 208 0.05 -10.54 -2.37
CA PHE A 208 0.98 -9.62 -1.71
C PHE A 208 2.46 -9.88 -2.03
N THR A 209 2.83 -11.18 -2.18
CA THR A 209 4.23 -11.62 -2.35
C THR A 209 4.59 -12.06 -3.77
N GLY A 210 3.59 -12.28 -4.63
CA GLY A 210 3.77 -12.85 -5.97
C GLY A 210 4.20 -14.31 -6.01
N ARG A 211 4.14 -15.03 -4.87
CA ARG A 211 4.57 -16.42 -4.77
C ARG A 211 3.73 -17.22 -3.77
N GLU A 212 3.42 -18.45 -4.10
CA GLU A 212 2.75 -19.37 -3.17
C GLU A 212 3.66 -19.73 -1.98
N ILE A 213 3.04 -19.81 -0.80
CA ILE A 213 3.66 -20.30 0.43
C ILE A 213 3.11 -21.71 0.66
N LEU A 214 4.00 -22.71 0.67
CA LEU A 214 3.63 -24.10 0.84
C LEU A 214 3.55 -24.51 2.30
N ASP A 215 4.47 -24.04 3.13
CA ASP A 215 4.49 -24.28 4.57
C ASP A 215 4.96 -23.06 5.34
N ILE A 216 4.59 -22.98 6.63
CA ILE A 216 4.88 -21.85 7.52
C ILE A 216 5.33 -22.32 8.91
N HIS A 217 6.20 -21.52 9.51
CA HIS A 217 6.53 -21.64 10.92
C HIS A 217 5.36 -21.19 11.80
N ASN A 218 5.16 -21.86 12.94
CA ASN A 218 4.15 -21.46 13.93
C ASN A 218 4.78 -20.61 15.05
N LEU A 219 3.95 -19.93 15.83
CA LEU A 219 4.43 -19.22 17.02
C LEU A 219 4.77 -20.21 18.13
N ASN A 220 5.93 -20.05 18.75
CA ASN A 220 6.25 -20.79 19.96
C ASN A 220 5.43 -20.22 21.14
N HIS A 221 4.39 -20.94 21.55
CA HIS A 221 3.47 -20.55 22.62
C HIS A 221 4.10 -20.54 24.03
N THR A 222 5.29 -21.14 24.20
CA THR A 222 6.02 -21.15 25.47
C THR A 222 6.90 -19.92 25.69
N ILE A 223 7.14 -19.10 24.66
CA ILE A 223 7.99 -17.91 24.78
C ILE A 223 7.24 -16.81 25.54
N GLU A 224 7.90 -16.27 26.56
CA GLU A 224 7.46 -15.03 27.18
C GLU A 224 7.73 -13.83 26.27
N ILE A 225 6.66 -13.07 25.97
CA ILE A 225 6.77 -11.87 25.17
C ILE A 225 7.19 -10.72 26.09
N PRO A 226 8.25 -9.96 25.75
CA PRO A 226 8.59 -8.76 26.48
C PRO A 226 7.45 -7.74 26.33
N LEU A 227 6.72 -7.52 27.43
CA LEU A 227 5.55 -6.65 27.45
C LEU A 227 5.99 -5.19 27.53
N SER A 228 5.86 -4.47 26.42
CA SER A 228 6.11 -3.03 26.35
C SER A 228 5.09 -2.26 27.21
N THR A 229 5.52 -1.14 27.77
CA THR A 229 4.63 -0.16 28.42
C THR A 229 4.69 1.15 27.67
N TYR A 230 3.53 1.76 27.44
CA TYR A 230 3.43 2.99 26.67
C TYR A 230 2.84 4.12 27.51
N ASP A 231 3.55 5.26 27.60
CA ASP A 231 2.96 6.49 28.13
C ASP A 231 2.22 7.24 27.03
N ALA A 232 0.91 7.41 27.19
CA ALA A 232 0.04 8.01 26.21
C ALA A 232 0.43 9.46 25.86
N ASN A 233 0.78 10.27 26.85
CA ASN A 233 1.10 11.68 26.63
C ASN A 233 2.42 11.84 25.87
N SER A 234 3.43 11.06 26.21
CA SER A 234 4.71 11.05 25.53
C SER A 234 4.55 10.57 24.08
N LEU A 235 3.80 9.49 23.86
CA LEU A 235 3.58 8.93 22.51
C LEU A 235 2.80 9.91 21.62
N ILE A 236 1.71 10.52 22.12
CA ILE A 236 0.94 11.54 21.40
C ILE A 236 1.82 12.73 21.03
N SER A 237 2.57 13.27 21.98
CA SER A 237 3.43 14.43 21.76
C SER A 237 4.46 14.14 20.66
N LYS A 238 5.06 12.96 20.67
CA LYS A 238 6.01 12.51 19.66
C LYS A 238 5.36 12.31 18.30
N ALA A 239 4.21 11.61 18.25
CA ALA A 239 3.49 11.33 17.00
C ALA A 239 3.05 12.60 16.28
N LEU A 240 2.51 13.59 17.01
CA LEU A 240 2.06 14.87 16.43
C LEU A 240 3.18 15.68 15.74
N VAL A 241 4.45 15.36 16.01
CA VAL A 241 5.62 16.00 15.38
C VAL A 241 6.28 15.10 14.35
N SER A 242 6.43 13.81 14.64
CA SER A 242 7.31 12.92 13.89
C SER A 242 6.57 11.94 12.93
N LEU A 243 5.26 11.74 13.11
CA LEU A 243 4.49 10.80 12.29
C LEU A 243 4.43 11.24 10.83
N ASP A 244 4.65 10.31 9.90
CA ASP A 244 4.78 10.61 8.48
C ASP A 244 3.48 11.16 7.88
N SER A 245 2.31 10.66 8.29
CA SER A 245 1.00 11.20 7.87
C SER A 245 0.80 12.67 8.33
N ILE A 246 1.28 13.06 9.52
CA ILE A 246 1.23 14.45 10.00
C ILE A 246 2.18 15.34 9.18
N LYS A 247 3.40 14.87 8.87
CA LYS A 247 4.35 15.58 8.00
C LYS A 247 3.80 15.75 6.59
N SER A 248 3.17 14.70 6.04
CA SER A 248 2.50 14.72 4.73
C SER A 248 1.39 15.77 4.71
N ALA A 249 0.51 15.81 5.73
CA ALA A 249 -0.55 16.79 5.84
C ALA A 249 -0.03 18.25 6.04
N LEU A 250 1.10 18.43 6.71
CA LEU A 250 1.78 19.73 6.80
C LEU A 250 2.27 20.20 5.43
N LEU A 251 2.77 19.28 4.59
CA LEU A 251 3.14 19.61 3.22
C LEU A 251 1.91 19.95 2.36
N ASP A 252 0.74 19.33 2.59
CA ASP A 252 -0.51 19.74 1.92
C ASP A 252 -0.91 21.18 2.25
N VAL A 253 -0.71 21.59 3.49
CA VAL A 253 -0.90 23.00 3.90
C VAL A 253 0.06 23.93 3.17
N ASN A 254 1.34 23.54 3.01
CA ASN A 254 2.33 24.32 2.28
C ASN A 254 2.01 24.39 0.78
N ILE A 255 1.68 23.25 0.16
CA ILE A 255 1.26 23.14 -1.25
C ILE A 255 0.09 24.08 -1.54
N SER A 256 -0.96 24.03 -0.71
CA SER A 256 -2.15 24.87 -0.88
C SER A 256 -1.84 26.36 -0.61
N ARG A 257 -0.92 26.67 0.30
CA ARG A 257 -0.46 28.03 0.55
C ARG A 257 0.30 28.59 -0.67
N ASP A 258 1.20 27.80 -1.25
CA ASP A 258 2.03 28.25 -2.36
C ASP A 258 1.21 28.30 -3.67
N GLU A 259 0.18 27.44 -3.84
CA GLU A 259 -0.85 27.60 -4.87
C GLU A 259 -1.62 28.93 -4.73
N MET A 260 -2.00 29.28 -3.51
CA MET A 260 -2.67 30.57 -3.28
C MET A 260 -1.75 31.75 -3.60
N LYS A 261 -0.46 31.69 -3.24
CA LYS A 261 0.53 32.71 -3.56
C LYS A 261 0.75 32.80 -5.08
N SER A 262 0.95 31.67 -5.77
CA SER A 262 1.08 31.64 -7.24
C SER A 262 -0.11 32.32 -7.90
N ASN A 263 -1.35 31.97 -7.52
CA ASN A 263 -2.53 32.63 -8.07
C ASN A 263 -2.59 34.13 -7.75
N LYS A 264 -2.09 34.57 -6.59
CA LYS A 264 -1.96 35.99 -6.27
C LYS A 264 -0.88 36.65 -7.13
N SER A 265 0.25 35.98 -7.33
CA SER A 265 1.39 36.48 -8.14
C SER A 265 1.06 36.62 -9.61
N LYS A 266 0.04 35.93 -10.15
CA LYS A 266 -0.49 36.09 -11.52
C LYS A 266 -1.16 37.45 -11.79
N HIS A 267 -1.36 38.30 -10.79
CA HIS A 267 -1.75 39.70 -10.95
C HIS A 267 -0.58 40.61 -11.31
N TYR A 268 0.65 40.17 -11.12
CA TYR A 268 1.83 40.99 -11.42
C TYR A 268 2.23 40.90 -12.89
N PRO A 269 2.95 41.91 -13.40
CA PRO A 269 3.47 41.89 -14.76
C PRO A 269 4.38 40.73 -15.05
N THR A 270 4.36 40.23 -16.30
CA THR A 270 5.37 39.31 -16.82
C THR A 270 6.23 39.98 -17.85
N ILE A 271 7.50 39.58 -17.95
CA ILE A 271 8.46 40.12 -18.93
C ILE A 271 9.12 38.93 -19.63
N ASP A 272 8.99 38.89 -20.94
CA ASP A 272 9.61 37.85 -21.77
C ASP A 272 10.50 38.51 -22.85
N LEU A 273 11.68 37.95 -23.07
CA LEU A 273 12.56 38.27 -24.20
C LEU A 273 12.22 37.33 -25.35
N ASN A 274 11.89 37.89 -26.52
CA ASN A 274 11.57 37.13 -27.71
C ASN A 274 12.61 37.44 -28.80
N ALA A 275 13.13 36.38 -29.45
CA ALA A 275 13.93 36.50 -30.65
C ALA A 275 13.32 35.62 -31.74
N THR A 276 13.06 36.18 -32.92
CA THR A 276 12.40 35.49 -34.04
C THR A 276 13.20 35.68 -35.31
N TYR A 277 13.44 34.60 -36.05
CA TYR A 277 13.86 34.60 -37.43
C TYR A 277 12.73 34.10 -38.29
N ASP A 278 12.26 34.96 -39.23
CA ASP A 278 11.16 34.66 -40.13
C ASP A 278 11.67 34.61 -41.58
N TYR A 279 11.31 33.53 -42.26
CA TYR A 279 11.42 33.37 -43.71
C TYR A 279 10.03 33.24 -44.33
N SER A 280 9.76 33.94 -45.42
CA SER A 280 8.50 33.82 -46.16
C SER A 280 8.75 33.97 -47.66
N ASP A 281 8.25 33.05 -48.46
CA ASP A 281 8.23 33.12 -49.93
C ASP A 281 6.77 33.11 -50.40
N THR A 282 6.42 34.10 -51.21
CA THR A 282 5.07 34.28 -51.74
C THR A 282 5.14 34.27 -53.27
N SER A 283 4.29 33.46 -53.90
CA SER A 283 4.27 33.34 -55.38
C SER A 283 3.71 34.58 -56.06
N SER A 284 3.89 34.66 -57.41
CA SER A 284 3.61 35.82 -58.23
C SER A 284 2.12 36.23 -58.35
N GLY A 285 1.18 35.39 -57.89
CA GLY A 285 -0.26 35.68 -57.86
C GLY A 285 -0.69 36.72 -56.86
N SER A 286 0.16 36.96 -55.80
CA SER A 286 -0.12 37.96 -54.77
C SER A 286 -0.13 39.39 -55.40
N ARG A 287 -0.81 40.30 -54.67
CA ARG A 287 -0.88 41.73 -55.08
C ARG A 287 0.50 42.38 -55.27
N LEU A 288 1.50 41.97 -54.52
CA LEU A 288 2.87 42.48 -54.51
C LEU A 288 3.78 41.71 -55.47
N GLY A 289 3.25 40.71 -56.21
CA GLY A 289 4.04 39.78 -57.02
C GLY A 289 4.80 38.75 -56.24
N LYS A 290 5.77 38.10 -56.86
CA LYS A 290 6.66 37.17 -56.16
C LYS A 290 7.53 37.93 -55.17
N GLN A 291 7.55 37.52 -53.96
CA GLN A 291 8.30 38.16 -52.87
C GLN A 291 8.89 37.13 -51.90
N THR A 292 10.19 37.21 -51.69
CA THR A 292 10.88 36.50 -50.63
C THR A 292 11.27 37.51 -49.57
N ARG A 293 10.98 37.18 -48.27
CA ARG A 293 11.30 38.07 -47.15
C ARG A 293 12.02 37.25 -46.07
N GLU A 294 13.10 37.79 -45.57
CA GLU A 294 13.81 37.33 -44.38
C GLU A 294 13.85 38.47 -43.38
N SER A 295 13.60 38.14 -42.10
CA SER A 295 13.66 39.14 -41.02
C SER A 295 14.07 38.54 -39.68
N ASN A 296 14.89 39.30 -38.96
CA ASN A 296 15.25 39.03 -37.57
C ASN A 296 14.60 40.06 -36.66
N THR A 297 13.95 39.60 -35.59
CA THR A 297 13.32 40.48 -34.64
C THR A 297 13.76 40.08 -33.24
N ILE A 298 14.22 41.03 -32.42
CA ILE A 298 14.48 40.86 -31.00
C ILE A 298 13.66 41.90 -30.25
N GLY A 299 12.89 41.48 -29.25
CA GLY A 299 12.02 42.35 -28.50
C GLY A 299 11.74 41.91 -27.10
N LEU A 300 11.35 42.84 -26.24
CA LEU A 300 10.83 42.60 -24.92
C LEU A 300 9.31 42.73 -24.95
N THR A 301 8.62 41.70 -24.47
CA THR A 301 7.18 41.73 -24.24
C THR A 301 6.87 41.87 -22.79
N ILE A 302 6.18 42.95 -22.40
CA ILE A 302 5.70 43.18 -21.03
C ILE A 302 4.17 43.02 -21.08
N ASN A 303 3.66 42.03 -20.30
CA ASN A 303 2.22 41.80 -20.18
C ASN A 303 1.76 42.17 -18.77
N ILE A 304 0.83 43.13 -18.67
CA ILE A 304 0.26 43.60 -17.38
C ILE A 304 -1.24 43.31 -17.40
N PRO A 305 -1.71 42.31 -16.65
CA PRO A 305 -3.14 41.98 -16.60
C PRO A 305 -3.88 43.00 -15.69
N ILE A 306 -4.56 43.97 -16.30
CA ILE A 306 -5.28 45.02 -15.56
C ILE A 306 -6.66 44.53 -15.09
N TYR A 307 -7.41 43.90 -15.99
CA TYR A 307 -8.75 43.38 -15.69
C TYR A 307 -9.07 42.16 -16.54
N GLN A 308 -9.55 41.09 -15.91
CA GLN A 308 -9.88 39.80 -16.51
C GLN A 308 -11.29 39.33 -16.13
N GLY A 309 -12.26 40.27 -16.11
CA GLY A 309 -13.67 39.93 -15.78
C GLY A 309 -13.86 39.32 -14.38
N GLY A 310 -12.94 39.56 -13.46
CA GLY A 310 -13.00 38.97 -12.10
C GLY A 310 -12.42 37.54 -11.97
N PHE A 311 -12.00 36.91 -13.08
CA PHE A 311 -11.48 35.54 -13.08
C PHE A 311 -10.33 35.32 -12.09
N GLN A 312 -9.29 36.15 -12.15
CA GLN A 312 -8.12 35.99 -11.29
C GLN A 312 -8.45 36.23 -9.80
N LYS A 313 -9.34 37.18 -9.49
CA LYS A 313 -9.85 37.41 -8.12
C LYS A 313 -10.57 36.16 -7.58
N SER A 314 -11.38 35.52 -8.42
CA SER A 314 -12.09 34.28 -8.06
C SER A 314 -11.10 33.14 -7.84
N LYS A 315 -10.07 32.98 -8.68
CA LYS A 315 -9.01 31.98 -8.51
C LYS A 315 -8.24 32.12 -7.20
N VAL A 316 -7.91 33.35 -6.81
CA VAL A 316 -7.29 33.65 -5.48
C VAL A 316 -8.23 33.26 -4.35
N THR A 317 -9.53 33.55 -4.51
CA THR A 317 -10.53 33.20 -3.47
C THR A 317 -10.71 31.68 -3.36
N GLU A 318 -10.80 30.98 -4.48
CA GLU A 318 -10.83 29.51 -4.54
C GLU A 318 -9.63 28.91 -3.81
N SER A 319 -8.41 29.31 -4.18
CA SER A 319 -7.17 28.80 -3.57
C SER A 319 -7.04 29.15 -2.06
N ARG A 320 -7.61 30.28 -1.63
CA ARG A 320 -7.70 30.63 -0.21
C ARG A 320 -8.58 29.64 0.56
N TYR A 321 -9.70 29.21 0.00
CA TYR A 321 -10.55 28.18 0.61
C TYR A 321 -9.86 26.81 0.62
N LYS A 322 -9.15 26.43 -0.44
CA LYS A 322 -8.33 25.21 -0.45
C LYS A 322 -7.29 25.21 0.67
N TYR A 323 -6.58 26.33 0.86
CA TYR A 323 -5.63 26.48 1.97
C TYR A 323 -6.30 26.38 3.36
N LYS A 324 -7.49 26.96 3.54
CA LYS A 324 -8.27 26.79 4.77
C LYS A 324 -8.65 25.32 5.00
N ASN A 325 -9.11 24.64 3.96
CA ASN A 325 -9.47 23.22 4.03
C ASN A 325 -8.27 22.36 4.42
N ALA A 326 -7.09 22.59 3.82
CA ALA A 326 -5.87 21.86 4.19
C ALA A 326 -5.50 22.05 5.68
N LYS A 327 -5.68 23.24 6.25
CA LYS A 327 -5.49 23.48 7.71
C LYS A 327 -6.50 22.71 8.56
N ILE A 328 -7.77 22.72 8.16
CA ILE A 328 -8.83 22.01 8.87
C ILE A 328 -8.56 20.50 8.84
N ASN A 329 -8.13 19.97 7.69
CA ASN A 329 -7.78 18.56 7.53
C ASN A 329 -6.58 18.16 8.43
N LEU A 330 -5.56 19.01 8.52
CA LEU A 330 -4.44 18.78 9.45
C LEU A 330 -4.90 18.76 10.92
N ASP A 331 -5.76 19.68 11.32
CA ASP A 331 -6.29 19.71 12.70
C ASP A 331 -7.21 18.51 12.97
N HIS A 332 -7.97 18.08 11.97
CA HIS A 332 -8.78 16.84 12.06
C HIS A 332 -7.87 15.63 12.22
N LEU A 333 -6.84 15.49 11.37
CA LEU A 333 -5.88 14.38 11.43
C LEU A 333 -5.18 14.31 12.80
N ARG A 334 -4.77 15.44 13.36
CA ARG A 334 -4.17 15.47 14.71
C ARG A 334 -5.09 14.93 15.80
N ARG A 335 -6.38 15.24 15.73
CA ARG A 335 -7.39 14.69 16.67
C ARG A 335 -7.61 13.19 16.44
N THR A 336 -7.66 12.75 15.18
CA THR A 336 -7.80 11.35 14.83
C THR A 336 -6.62 10.53 15.32
N VAL A 337 -5.38 10.96 15.03
CA VAL A 337 -4.15 10.30 15.50
C VAL A 337 -4.12 10.21 17.02
N ARG A 338 -4.52 11.29 17.74
CA ARG A 338 -4.61 11.24 19.20
C ARG A 338 -5.59 10.16 19.67
N LYS A 339 -6.78 10.07 19.06
CA LYS A 339 -7.78 9.04 19.38
C LYS A 339 -7.24 7.65 19.09
N GLU A 340 -6.66 7.43 17.91
CA GLU A 340 -6.12 6.13 17.52
C GLU A 340 -5.01 5.63 18.46
N ILE A 341 -4.12 6.52 18.91
CA ILE A 341 -3.08 6.18 19.89
C ILE A 341 -3.72 5.73 21.21
N LEU A 342 -4.71 6.45 21.72
CA LEU A 342 -5.40 6.09 22.96
C LEU A 342 -6.13 4.75 22.82
N ASP A 343 -6.83 4.54 21.71
CA ASP A 343 -7.54 3.29 21.42
C ASP A 343 -6.55 2.11 21.34
N ASN A 344 -5.41 2.29 20.63
CA ASN A 344 -4.38 1.25 20.52
C ASN A 344 -3.71 0.95 21.86
N ILE A 345 -3.42 1.94 22.72
CA ILE A 345 -2.87 1.72 24.06
C ILE A 345 -3.86 0.95 24.93
N ASN A 346 -5.14 1.33 24.91
CA ASN A 346 -6.17 0.64 25.66
C ASN A 346 -6.33 -0.82 25.18
N ASN A 347 -6.33 -1.04 23.87
CA ASN A 347 -6.39 -2.37 23.28
C ASN A 347 -5.13 -3.20 23.61
N HIS A 348 -3.94 -2.60 23.55
CA HIS A 348 -2.70 -3.24 23.97
C HIS A 348 -2.76 -3.73 25.43
N ASN A 349 -3.23 -2.89 26.34
CA ASN A 349 -3.36 -3.24 27.76
C ASN A 349 -4.39 -4.36 27.98
N LEU A 350 -5.51 -4.32 27.25
CA LEU A 350 -6.53 -5.38 27.26
C LEU A 350 -5.95 -6.71 26.76
N LEU A 351 -5.31 -6.70 25.58
CA LEU A 351 -4.72 -7.89 24.99
C LEU A 351 -3.61 -8.47 25.88
N LYS A 352 -2.81 -7.61 26.52
CA LYS A 352 -1.81 -8.03 27.52
C LYS A 352 -2.43 -8.85 28.64
N SER A 353 -3.53 -8.35 29.22
CA SER A 353 -4.27 -9.09 30.26
C SER A 353 -4.91 -10.37 29.72
N LEU A 354 -5.43 -10.31 28.48
CA LEU A 354 -6.05 -11.47 27.82
C LEU A 354 -5.04 -12.59 27.58
N VAL A 355 -3.82 -12.27 27.12
CA VAL A 355 -2.74 -13.26 26.90
C VAL A 355 -2.38 -13.99 28.21
N ILE A 356 -2.33 -13.26 29.33
CA ILE A 356 -2.06 -13.88 30.65
C ILE A 356 -3.17 -14.90 30.97
N VAL A 357 -4.45 -14.47 30.90
CA VAL A 357 -5.59 -15.38 31.22
C VAL A 357 -5.67 -16.57 30.26
N LYS A 358 -5.35 -16.35 28.95
CA LYS A 358 -5.34 -17.45 27.97
C LYS A 358 -4.18 -18.42 28.20
N ARG A 359 -3.07 -17.94 28.72
CA ARG A 359 -1.94 -18.81 29.13
C ARG A 359 -2.32 -19.67 30.30
N ASP A 360 -2.86 -19.08 31.38
CA ASP A 360 -3.34 -19.82 32.55
C ASP A 360 -4.35 -20.91 32.14
N ARG A 361 -5.32 -20.55 31.29
CA ARG A 361 -6.29 -21.50 30.72
C ARG A 361 -5.63 -22.64 29.94
N TYR A 362 -4.62 -22.31 29.09
CA TYR A 362 -3.87 -23.34 28.36
C TYR A 362 -3.18 -24.32 29.29
N ASP A 363 -2.52 -23.81 30.35
CA ASP A 363 -1.82 -24.62 31.33
C ASP A 363 -2.80 -25.54 32.09
N ASP A 364 -3.96 -25.02 32.50
CA ASP A 364 -5.03 -25.80 33.16
C ASP A 364 -5.56 -26.93 32.25
N VAL A 365 -5.94 -26.58 31.00
CA VAL A 365 -6.47 -27.56 30.04
C VAL A 365 -5.40 -28.60 29.63
N ASN A 366 -4.14 -28.19 29.56
CA ASN A 366 -3.03 -29.13 29.31
C ASN A 366 -2.86 -30.13 30.45
N GLN A 367 -2.99 -29.68 31.70
CA GLN A 367 -2.97 -30.57 32.89
C GLN A 367 -4.16 -31.53 32.89
N ASP A 368 -5.36 -31.05 32.51
CA ASP A 368 -6.56 -31.89 32.37
C ASP A 368 -6.34 -32.97 31.30
N TYR A 369 -5.83 -32.60 30.13
CA TYR A 369 -5.51 -33.53 29.03
C TYR A 369 -4.51 -34.62 29.49
N LEU A 370 -3.42 -34.22 30.16
CA LEU A 370 -2.44 -35.17 30.68
C LEU A 370 -3.05 -36.15 31.74
N THR A 371 -3.93 -35.65 32.61
CA THR A 371 -4.63 -36.45 33.59
C THR A 371 -5.56 -37.47 32.96
N ILE A 372 -6.34 -37.04 31.95
CA ILE A 372 -7.27 -37.91 31.21
C ILE A 372 -6.49 -38.93 30.38
N SER A 373 -5.41 -38.52 29.72
CA SER A 373 -4.57 -39.41 28.91
C SER A 373 -3.92 -40.52 29.76
N HIS A 374 -3.29 -40.16 30.89
CA HIS A 374 -2.71 -41.15 31.78
C HIS A 374 -3.76 -42.05 32.44
N GLY A 375 -4.94 -41.48 32.78
CA GLY A 375 -6.05 -42.27 33.33
C GLY A 375 -6.65 -43.25 32.34
N ALA A 376 -6.61 -42.93 31.03
CA ALA A 376 -7.07 -43.82 29.95
C ALA A 376 -6.14 -45.06 29.80
N ASP A 377 -4.83 -44.89 29.99
CA ASP A 377 -3.86 -46.02 29.98
C ASP A 377 -4.18 -47.09 30.99
N ILE A 378 -4.87 -46.74 32.08
CA ILE A 378 -5.31 -47.64 33.13
C ILE A 378 -6.82 -47.92 33.11
N GLY A 379 -7.51 -47.53 32.04
CA GLY A 379 -8.92 -47.82 31.79
C GLY A 379 -9.93 -46.96 32.55
N LEU A 380 -9.51 -45.81 33.13
CA LEU A 380 -10.40 -44.87 33.83
C LEU A 380 -11.20 -43.96 32.90
N TYR A 381 -10.71 -43.70 31.71
CA TYR A 381 -11.35 -42.81 30.68
C TYR A 381 -11.50 -43.53 29.36
N THR A 382 -12.48 -43.10 28.61
CA THR A 382 -12.81 -43.62 27.27
C THR A 382 -12.04 -42.89 26.17
N ASP A 383 -11.90 -43.50 24.98
CA ASP A 383 -11.32 -42.85 23.81
C ASP A 383 -12.04 -41.54 23.44
N VAL A 384 -13.36 -41.45 23.69
CA VAL A 384 -14.15 -40.24 23.47
C VAL A 384 -13.67 -39.10 24.41
N GLU A 385 -13.45 -39.39 25.70
CA GLU A 385 -13.01 -38.38 26.66
C GLU A 385 -11.58 -37.91 26.36
N ILE A 386 -10.70 -38.80 25.91
CA ILE A 386 -9.34 -38.41 25.46
C ILE A 386 -9.41 -37.45 24.28
N LYS A 387 -10.23 -37.77 23.24
CA LYS A 387 -10.34 -36.95 22.05
C LYS A 387 -11.01 -35.59 22.32
N ASP A 388 -11.96 -35.53 23.24
CA ASP A 388 -12.56 -34.28 23.69
C ASP A 388 -11.53 -33.41 24.44
N ALA A 389 -10.71 -34.02 25.32
CA ALA A 389 -9.64 -33.31 26.01
C ALA A 389 -8.55 -32.80 25.04
N GLU A 390 -8.15 -33.63 24.06
CA GLU A 390 -7.22 -33.24 23.00
C GLU A 390 -7.75 -32.03 22.19
N TYR A 391 -9.03 -32.06 21.80
CA TYR A 391 -9.68 -30.94 21.12
C TYR A 391 -9.69 -29.68 21.99
N ASN A 392 -10.06 -29.78 23.26
CA ASN A 392 -10.07 -28.65 24.19
C ASN A 392 -8.67 -28.05 24.37
N LEU A 393 -7.63 -28.87 24.46
CA LEU A 393 -6.24 -28.42 24.50
C LEU A 393 -5.84 -27.69 23.22
N MET A 394 -6.22 -28.21 22.05
CA MET A 394 -5.94 -27.56 20.78
C MET A 394 -6.62 -26.19 20.67
N VAL A 395 -7.87 -26.09 21.11
CA VAL A 395 -8.61 -24.80 21.14
C VAL A 395 -7.94 -23.82 22.11
N ALA A 396 -7.57 -24.24 23.33
CA ALA A 396 -6.91 -23.38 24.28
C ALA A 396 -5.54 -22.87 23.77
N LYS A 397 -4.78 -23.74 23.11
CA LYS A 397 -3.52 -23.39 22.45
C LYS A 397 -3.72 -22.35 21.33
N ASN A 398 -4.69 -22.58 20.46
CA ASN A 398 -4.98 -21.65 19.35
C ASN A 398 -5.45 -20.29 19.87
N ASP A 399 -6.29 -20.26 20.91
CA ASP A 399 -6.74 -19.03 21.56
C ASP A 399 -5.55 -18.23 22.14
N LEU A 400 -4.59 -18.91 22.78
CA LEU A 400 -3.37 -18.27 23.29
C LEU A 400 -2.51 -17.71 22.16
N ILE A 401 -2.24 -18.51 21.12
CA ILE A 401 -1.47 -18.09 19.95
C ILE A 401 -2.12 -16.86 19.32
N LYS A 402 -3.42 -16.90 19.02
CA LYS A 402 -4.16 -15.79 18.41
C LYS A 402 -4.06 -14.53 19.25
N SER A 403 -4.35 -14.60 20.55
CA SER A 403 -4.28 -13.43 21.43
C SER A 403 -2.87 -12.84 21.49
N THR A 404 -1.85 -13.69 21.40
CA THR A 404 -0.44 -13.30 21.37
C THR A 404 -0.09 -12.59 20.06
N LEU A 405 -0.53 -13.11 18.91
CA LEU A 405 -0.31 -12.49 17.60
C LEU A 405 -1.04 -11.14 17.48
N ASP A 406 -2.26 -11.04 18.01
CA ASP A 406 -3.03 -9.79 18.08
C ASP A 406 -2.30 -8.74 18.93
N LEU A 407 -1.71 -9.13 20.06
CA LEU A 407 -0.91 -8.24 20.91
C LEU A 407 0.35 -7.75 20.18
N LEU A 408 1.06 -8.62 19.48
CA LEU A 408 2.24 -8.27 18.70
C LEU A 408 1.89 -7.29 17.55
N LEU A 409 0.75 -7.48 16.90
CA LEU A 409 0.30 -6.58 15.84
C LEU A 409 -0.01 -5.18 16.35
N VAL A 410 -0.67 -5.08 17.52
CA VAL A 410 -0.94 -3.79 18.17
C VAL A 410 0.35 -3.12 18.65
N ASP A 411 1.33 -3.88 19.14
CA ASP A 411 2.65 -3.37 19.52
C ASP A 411 3.41 -2.79 18.31
N LEU A 412 3.36 -3.43 17.14
CA LEU A 412 3.92 -2.90 15.90
C LEU A 412 3.26 -1.57 15.48
N ASN A 413 1.92 -1.48 15.59
CA ASN A 413 1.19 -0.25 15.33
C ASN A 413 1.61 0.89 16.29
N LEU A 414 1.76 0.61 17.59
CA LEU A 414 2.23 1.59 18.57
C LEU A 414 3.67 2.05 18.29
N LYS A 415 4.53 1.15 17.81
CA LYS A 415 5.89 1.49 17.34
C LYS A 415 5.87 2.38 16.09
N LYS A 416 4.89 2.22 15.18
CA LYS A 416 4.69 3.13 14.04
C LYS A 416 4.42 4.55 14.53
N TYR A 417 3.51 4.75 15.50
CA TYR A 417 3.22 6.08 16.07
C TYR A 417 4.43 6.72 16.75
N SER A 418 5.32 5.92 17.32
CA SER A 418 6.55 6.44 17.94
C SER A 418 7.67 6.72 16.92
N SER A 419 7.45 6.46 15.62
CA SER A 419 8.46 6.48 14.55
C SER A 419 9.65 5.53 14.81
N ASN A 420 9.47 4.51 15.64
CA ASN A 420 10.47 3.50 15.98
C ASN A 420 10.25 2.17 15.25
N LEU A 421 9.27 2.10 14.34
CA LEU A 421 9.03 0.89 13.57
C LEU A 421 10.15 0.68 12.55
N SER A 422 10.80 -0.47 12.64
CA SER A 422 11.90 -0.90 11.77
C SER A 422 11.78 -2.39 11.43
N VAL A 423 12.57 -2.84 10.46
CA VAL A 423 12.65 -4.25 10.08
C VAL A 423 13.12 -5.13 11.27
N GLU A 424 13.92 -4.58 12.18
CA GLU A 424 14.37 -5.30 13.39
C GLU A 424 13.20 -5.76 14.27
N ASN A 425 12.07 -5.05 14.24
CA ASN A 425 10.89 -5.44 15.01
C ASN A 425 10.28 -6.74 14.51
N ILE A 426 10.16 -6.91 13.17
CA ILE A 426 9.72 -8.21 12.62
C ILE A 426 10.80 -9.29 12.75
N GLN A 427 12.08 -8.97 12.69
CA GLN A 427 13.14 -9.94 12.97
C GLN A 427 13.05 -10.48 14.40
N THR A 428 12.71 -9.62 15.35
CA THR A 428 12.51 -10.04 16.74
C THR A 428 11.33 -10.99 16.85
N ILE A 429 10.21 -10.70 16.17
CA ILE A 429 9.05 -11.59 16.11
C ILE A 429 9.41 -12.90 15.40
N ASN A 430 10.18 -12.82 14.32
CA ASN A 430 10.62 -14.01 13.56
C ASN A 430 11.38 -15.03 14.42
N ARG A 431 12.18 -14.56 15.37
CA ARG A 431 12.89 -15.43 16.34
C ARG A 431 11.97 -16.14 17.32
N MET A 432 10.71 -15.72 17.43
CA MET A 432 9.69 -16.38 18.26
C MET A 432 8.94 -17.49 17.51
N LEU A 433 9.19 -17.65 16.21
CA LEU A 433 8.60 -18.69 15.37
C LEU A 433 9.37 -20.01 15.52
N VAL A 434 8.63 -21.12 15.42
CA VAL A 434 9.15 -22.51 15.49
C VAL A 434 8.53 -23.35 14.37
N TRP A 435 9.22 -24.46 14.07
CA TRP A 435 8.77 -25.45 13.08
C TRP A 435 7.49 -26.18 13.51
#